data_0725e6a8cbad3bed7105b70dd0be829d
#
_entry.id   0725e6a8cbad3bed7105b70dd0be829d
#
_cell.length_a   1.000
_cell.length_b   1.000
_cell.length_c   1.000
_cell.angle_alpha   90.00
_cell.angle_beta   90.00
_cell.angle_gamma   90.00
#
_symmetry.space_group_name_H-M   'P 1'
#
loop_
_entity.id
_entity.type
_entity.pdbx_description
1 polymer ?
#
loop_
_entity_poly.entity_id
_entity_poly.type
_entity_poly.pdbx_seq_one_letter_code
_entity_poly.pdbx_strand_id
1 'polypeptide(L)'
;EDYVVEIDREAAEVVWEFNAADAIDKEDGQSASIATDGSDEIDWFHNNSLWYDEKNDLVLLSARHKDAIIAIHKSDKSLAWILGDPANWNGVDKKYFFTRPVMILNGSMHSIRSLCLITVIL
;
A
#
# COMPACT_ATOMS: atom_id res chain seq x y z
N GLU A 1 3.63 -15.38 -0.16
CA GLU A 1 3.10 -14.56 0.96
C GLU A 1 4.06 -13.40 1.24
N ASP A 2 3.53 -12.21 1.47
CA ASP A 2 4.33 -10.99 1.69
C ASP A 2 4.36 -10.66 3.19
N TYR A 3 5.52 -10.94 3.80
CA TYR A 3 5.78 -10.60 5.18
C TYR A 3 6.70 -9.38 5.29
N VAL A 4 6.44 -8.55 6.28
CA VAL A 4 7.35 -7.50 6.75
C VAL A 4 7.81 -7.89 8.14
N VAL A 5 9.11 -7.86 8.37
CA VAL A 5 9.70 -8.21 9.66
C VAL A 5 10.63 -7.12 10.15
N GLU A 6 10.62 -6.86 11.44
CA GLU A 6 11.64 -6.10 12.14
C GLU A 6 12.55 -7.05 12.92
N ILE A 7 13.84 -6.90 12.74
CA ILE A 7 14.83 -7.78 13.36
C ILE A 7 15.68 -6.96 14.32
N ASP A 8 15.74 -7.37 15.57
CA ASP A 8 16.76 -6.92 16.49
C ASP A 8 18.12 -7.52 16.05
N ARG A 9 19.03 -6.65 15.63
CA ARG A 9 20.32 -7.07 15.07
C ARG A 9 21.30 -7.60 16.12
N GLU A 10 21.16 -7.17 17.37
CA GLU A 10 22.02 -7.61 18.47
C GLU A 10 21.58 -8.98 18.98
N ALA A 11 20.28 -9.17 19.16
CA ALA A 11 19.69 -10.44 19.59
C ALA A 11 19.54 -11.45 18.44
N ALA A 12 19.59 -10.99 17.19
CA ALA A 12 19.27 -11.77 15.99
C ALA A 12 17.87 -12.41 16.03
N GLU A 13 16.91 -11.67 16.56
CA GLU A 13 15.52 -12.12 16.74
C GLU A 13 14.54 -11.23 15.97
N VAL A 14 13.45 -11.83 15.49
CA VAL A 14 12.32 -11.08 14.93
C VAL A 14 11.52 -10.51 16.10
N VAL A 15 11.44 -9.18 16.17
CA VAL A 15 10.74 -8.45 17.26
C VAL A 15 9.37 -7.93 16.84
N TRP A 16 9.11 -7.88 15.54
CA TRP A 16 7.80 -7.55 15.00
C TRP A 16 7.67 -8.16 13.60
N GLU A 17 6.45 -8.60 13.27
CA GLU A 17 6.13 -9.11 11.94
C GLU A 17 4.73 -8.69 11.52
N PHE A 18 4.50 -8.60 10.23
CA PHE A 18 3.21 -8.30 9.63
C PHE A 18 3.06 -9.10 8.33
N ASN A 19 1.93 -9.81 8.19
CA ASN A 19 1.54 -10.44 6.94
C ASN A 19 0.55 -9.53 6.21
N ALA A 20 0.82 -9.16 4.97
CA ALA A 20 -0.06 -8.29 4.20
C ALA A 20 -1.48 -8.88 4.04
N ALA A 21 -1.60 -10.20 4.00
CA ALA A 21 -2.89 -10.88 3.89
C ALA A 21 -3.79 -10.75 5.14
N ASP A 22 -3.24 -10.32 6.29
CA ASP A 22 -4.03 -10.09 7.51
C ASP A 22 -4.83 -8.78 7.45
N ALA A 23 -4.41 -7.82 6.62
CA ALA A 23 -5.03 -6.50 6.51
C ALA A 23 -5.71 -6.26 5.14
N ILE A 24 -5.26 -6.95 4.10
CA ILE A 24 -5.70 -6.73 2.72
C ILE A 24 -6.10 -8.05 2.11
N ASP A 25 -7.32 -8.12 1.57
CA ASP A 25 -7.76 -9.28 0.80
C ASP A 25 -6.93 -9.42 -0.47
N LYS A 26 -6.54 -10.66 -0.79
CA LYS A 26 -5.73 -10.94 -1.98
C LYS A 26 -6.42 -10.53 -3.27
N GLU A 27 -7.74 -10.61 -3.31
CA GLU A 27 -8.55 -10.26 -4.48
C GLU A 27 -8.80 -8.75 -4.62
N ASP A 28 -8.61 -7.97 -3.55
CA ASP A 28 -8.85 -6.53 -3.57
C ASP A 28 -7.70 -5.75 -4.24
N GLY A 29 -8.06 -4.72 -5.00
CA GLY A 29 -7.13 -3.76 -5.59
C GLY A 29 -6.15 -4.38 -6.59
N GLN A 30 -6.51 -5.48 -7.22
CA GLN A 30 -5.61 -6.12 -8.19
C GLN A 30 -5.35 -5.22 -9.39
N SER A 31 -4.08 -5.01 -9.68
CA SER A 31 -3.61 -4.32 -10.87
C SER A 31 -3.67 -5.23 -12.09
N ALA A 32 -3.93 -4.63 -13.25
CA ALA A 32 -3.81 -5.32 -14.55
C ALA A 32 -2.35 -5.76 -14.86
N SER A 33 -1.39 -5.32 -14.07
CA SER A 33 0.03 -5.65 -14.23
C SER A 33 0.45 -6.95 -13.57
N ILE A 34 -0.46 -7.69 -12.93
CA ILE A 34 -0.16 -9.01 -12.38
C ILE A 34 0.29 -9.92 -13.52
N ALA A 35 1.59 -10.18 -13.57
CA ALA A 35 2.14 -11.16 -14.46
C ALA A 35 1.96 -12.55 -13.84
N THR A 36 1.21 -13.39 -14.51
CA THR A 36 1.27 -14.83 -14.26
C THR A 36 2.55 -15.36 -14.93
N ASP A 37 3.54 -15.71 -14.16
CA ASP A 37 4.79 -16.32 -14.65
C ASP A 37 4.61 -17.79 -15.07
N GLY A 38 3.36 -18.27 -15.04
CA GLY A 38 3.00 -19.65 -15.31
C GLY A 38 3.14 -20.57 -14.09
N SER A 39 3.45 -20.03 -12.93
CA SER A 39 3.35 -20.76 -11.65
C SER A 39 1.90 -20.75 -11.15
N ASP A 40 1.53 -21.75 -10.36
CA ASP A 40 0.23 -21.78 -9.66
C ASP A 40 0.16 -20.76 -8.51
N GLU A 41 1.26 -20.09 -8.19
CA GLU A 41 1.35 -19.07 -7.15
C GLU A 41 1.29 -17.67 -7.79
N ILE A 42 0.23 -16.92 -7.48
CA ILE A 42 0.07 -15.53 -7.88
C ILE A 42 0.84 -14.64 -6.91
N ASP A 43 1.79 -13.87 -7.43
CA ASP A 43 2.42 -12.77 -6.70
C ASP A 43 1.40 -11.61 -6.60
N TRP A 44 0.55 -11.68 -5.59
CA TRP A 44 -0.64 -10.82 -5.48
C TRP A 44 -0.37 -9.42 -4.92
N PHE A 45 0.71 -9.24 -4.17
CA PHE A 45 1.03 -7.99 -3.48
C PHE A 45 2.29 -7.33 -4.01
N HIS A 46 3.39 -8.09 -4.09
CA HIS A 46 4.69 -7.64 -4.57
C HIS A 46 5.18 -6.37 -3.87
N ASN A 47 5.45 -6.49 -2.57
CA ASN A 47 6.02 -5.39 -1.80
C ASN A 47 7.45 -5.09 -2.27
N ASN A 48 7.66 -3.94 -2.90
CA ASN A 48 8.94 -3.58 -3.49
C ASN A 48 9.69 -2.46 -2.75
N SER A 49 9.04 -1.80 -1.81
CA SER A 49 9.69 -0.87 -0.88
C SER A 49 8.91 -0.71 0.42
N LEU A 50 9.64 -0.32 1.46
CA LEU A 50 9.12 -0.14 2.81
C LEU A 50 9.69 1.14 3.41
N TRP A 51 8.85 1.88 4.12
CA TRP A 51 9.26 3.01 4.94
C TRP A 51 8.56 2.98 6.29
N TYR A 52 9.30 3.28 7.36
CA TYR A 52 8.73 3.45 8.69
C TYR A 52 8.68 4.93 9.07
N ASP A 53 7.47 5.46 9.25
CA ASP A 53 7.21 6.79 9.81
C ASP A 53 7.10 6.68 11.33
N GLU A 54 8.23 6.86 11.99
CA GLU A 54 8.34 6.73 13.44
C GLU A 54 7.43 7.74 14.17
N LYS A 55 7.26 8.94 13.62
CA LYS A 55 6.46 10.00 14.24
C LYS A 55 4.99 9.64 14.35
N ASN A 56 4.46 8.97 13.35
CA ASN A 56 3.05 8.60 13.25
C ASN A 56 2.81 7.11 13.52
N ASP A 57 3.87 6.35 13.83
CA ASP A 57 3.84 4.89 14.05
C ASP A 57 3.24 4.12 12.86
N LEU A 58 3.64 4.52 11.64
CA LEU A 58 3.13 3.92 10.41
C LEU A 58 4.22 3.19 9.64
N VAL A 59 3.90 1.97 9.21
CA VAL A 59 4.69 1.22 8.24
C VAL A 59 4.03 1.39 6.88
N LEU A 60 4.75 2.00 5.93
CA LEU A 60 4.29 2.24 4.57
C LEU A 60 4.86 1.18 3.64
N LEU A 61 3.99 0.54 2.88
CA LEU A 61 4.30 -0.53 1.95
C LEU A 61 3.95 -0.12 0.52
N SER A 62 4.91 -0.22 -0.39
CA SER A 62 4.64 -0.03 -1.82
C SER A 62 4.27 -1.36 -2.45
N ALA A 63 2.97 -1.58 -2.66
CA ALA A 63 2.41 -2.80 -3.22
C ALA A 63 2.26 -2.65 -4.74
N ARG A 64 3.21 -3.19 -5.51
CA ARG A 64 3.24 -3.05 -6.97
C ARG A 64 1.99 -3.62 -7.65
N HIS A 65 1.56 -4.81 -7.23
CA HIS A 65 0.42 -5.48 -7.86
C HIS A 65 -0.95 -5.00 -7.34
N LYS A 66 -0.92 -4.01 -6.45
CA LYS A 66 -2.11 -3.26 -6.00
C LYS A 66 -2.15 -1.84 -6.57
N ASP A 67 -1.10 -1.40 -7.30
CA ASP A 67 -0.90 -0.01 -7.74
C ASP A 67 -1.15 0.99 -6.60
N ALA A 68 -0.67 0.66 -5.40
CA ALA A 68 -0.98 1.40 -4.19
C ALA A 68 0.20 1.49 -3.21
N ILE A 69 0.19 2.56 -2.40
CA ILE A 69 0.92 2.62 -1.14
C ILE A 69 -0.07 2.39 -0.01
N ILE A 70 0.26 1.45 0.87
CA ILE A 70 -0.60 1.03 1.97
C ILE A 70 0.12 1.35 3.27
N ALA A 71 -0.55 2.07 4.18
CA ALA A 71 -0.03 2.37 5.50
C ALA A 71 -0.74 1.55 6.57
N ILE A 72 0.07 0.94 7.43
CA ILE A 72 -0.37 0.10 8.54
C ILE A 72 0.12 0.72 9.84
N HIS A 73 -0.72 0.77 10.86
CA HIS A 73 -0.27 1.10 12.22
C HIS A 73 0.64 -0.01 12.75
N LYS A 74 1.86 0.34 13.13
CA LYS A 74 2.82 -0.65 13.63
C LYS A 74 2.36 -1.30 14.93
N SER A 75 1.72 -0.52 15.81
CA SER A 75 1.32 -0.95 17.15
C SER A 75 0.28 -2.08 17.14
N ASP A 76 -0.76 -1.98 16.29
CA ASP A 76 -1.90 -2.91 16.27
C ASP A 76 -2.10 -3.62 14.93
N LYS A 77 -1.23 -3.32 13.95
CA LYS A 77 -1.25 -3.91 12.59
C LYS A 77 -2.53 -3.58 11.79
N SER A 78 -3.30 -2.59 12.22
CA SER A 78 -4.51 -2.16 11.52
C SER A 78 -4.18 -1.29 10.31
N LEU A 79 -5.07 -1.32 9.30
CA LEU A 79 -4.99 -0.45 8.13
C LEU A 79 -5.21 1.01 8.54
N ALA A 80 -4.26 1.88 8.23
CA ALA A 80 -4.36 3.33 8.47
C ALA A 80 -4.94 4.06 7.26
N TRP A 81 -4.35 3.88 6.09
CA TRP A 81 -4.80 4.49 4.84
C TRP A 81 -4.19 3.83 3.61
N ILE A 82 -4.80 4.11 2.45
CA ILE A 82 -4.34 3.65 1.13
C ILE A 82 -4.23 4.87 0.20
N LEU A 83 -3.11 4.98 -0.50
CA LEU A 83 -2.92 5.88 -1.61
C LEU A 83 -2.94 5.06 -2.91
N GLY A 84 -4.08 5.06 -3.60
CA GLY A 84 -4.34 4.27 -4.80
C GLY A 84 -5.71 4.59 -5.38
N ASP A 85 -6.06 3.94 -6.49
CA ASP A 85 -7.41 4.09 -7.07
C ASP A 85 -8.40 3.17 -6.33
N PRO A 86 -9.45 3.72 -5.69
CA PRO A 86 -10.41 2.92 -4.95
C PRO A 86 -11.36 2.08 -5.82
N ALA A 87 -11.30 2.19 -7.16
CA ALA A 87 -12.28 1.57 -8.05
C ALA A 87 -12.29 0.04 -7.96
N ASN A 88 -11.13 -0.58 -7.78
CA ASN A 88 -10.96 -2.03 -7.76
C ASN A 88 -10.95 -2.63 -6.33
N TRP A 89 -11.27 -1.82 -5.32
CA TRP A 89 -11.25 -2.26 -3.93
C TRP A 89 -12.69 -2.44 -3.42
N ASN A 90 -13.09 -3.68 -3.20
CA ASN A 90 -14.46 -4.02 -2.79
C ASN A 90 -14.57 -4.38 -1.30
N GLY A 91 -13.53 -4.94 -0.70
CA GLY A 91 -13.49 -5.34 0.71
C GLY A 91 -13.02 -4.22 1.64
N VAL A 92 -12.42 -3.15 1.12
CA VAL A 92 -11.90 -2.04 1.93
C VAL A 92 -12.83 -0.83 1.86
N ASP A 93 -13.20 -0.28 3.04
CA ASP A 93 -14.02 0.93 3.14
C ASP A 93 -13.32 2.11 2.45
N LYS A 94 -14.05 2.84 1.62
CA LYS A 94 -13.54 3.99 0.85
C LYS A 94 -12.99 5.12 1.72
N LYS A 95 -13.34 5.19 3.00
CA LYS A 95 -12.78 6.15 3.96
C LYS A 95 -11.26 6.03 4.15
N TYR A 96 -10.69 4.85 3.87
CA TYR A 96 -9.24 4.63 3.98
C TYR A 96 -8.46 5.19 2.79
N PHE A 97 -9.14 5.58 1.70
CA PHE A 97 -8.47 6.11 0.52
C PHE A 97 -8.31 7.61 0.58
N PHE A 98 -7.13 8.09 0.19
CA PHE A 98 -6.96 9.52 -0.08
C PHE A 98 -7.77 9.91 -1.30
N THR A 99 -8.78 10.76 -1.10
CA THR A 99 -9.52 11.37 -2.20
C THR A 99 -8.80 12.63 -2.65
N ARG A 100 -8.55 12.76 -3.96
CA ARG A 100 -8.11 14.02 -4.53
C ARG A 100 -9.15 15.11 -4.25
N PRO A 101 -8.78 16.26 -3.72
CA PRO A 101 -9.65 17.41 -3.82
C PRO A 101 -9.86 17.73 -5.31
N VAL A 102 -11.10 17.64 -5.78
CA VAL A 102 -11.47 18.07 -7.14
C VAL A 102 -11.41 19.60 -7.13
N MET A 103 -10.34 20.18 -7.66
CA MET A 103 -10.31 21.61 -7.95
C MET A 103 -11.09 21.83 -9.23
N ILE A 104 -12.29 22.39 -9.12
CA ILE A 104 -13.05 22.90 -10.27
C ILE A 104 -12.46 24.26 -10.61
N LEU A 105 -11.56 24.30 -11.58
CA LEU A 105 -11.08 25.54 -12.17
C LEU A 105 -11.96 25.86 -13.39
N ASN A 106 -12.84 26.87 -13.24
CA ASN A 106 -13.55 27.54 -14.35
C ASN A 106 -14.23 26.61 -15.38
N GLY A 107 -15.03 25.62 -14.92
CA GLY A 107 -15.94 24.88 -15.78
C GLY A 107 -15.31 23.88 -16.76
N SER A 108 -14.01 23.67 -16.74
CA SER A 108 -13.37 22.62 -17.52
C SER A 108 -12.72 21.56 -16.62
N MET A 109 -13.20 20.34 -16.73
CA MET A 109 -12.57 19.18 -16.11
C MET A 109 -11.26 18.89 -16.85
N HIS A 110 -10.14 19.36 -16.33
CA HIS A 110 -8.84 18.85 -16.71
C HIS A 110 -8.49 17.66 -15.81
N SER A 111 -8.55 16.46 -16.40
CA SER A 111 -7.97 15.27 -15.80
C SER A 111 -6.46 15.45 -15.74
N ILE A 112 -5.92 15.83 -14.59
CA ILE A 112 -4.48 15.77 -14.35
C ILE A 112 -4.15 14.30 -14.05
N ARG A 113 -3.96 13.52 -15.11
CA ARG A 113 -3.15 12.30 -15.06
C ARG A 113 -1.71 12.78 -14.93
N SER A 114 -1.02 12.33 -13.91
CA SER A 114 0.37 12.63 -13.58
C SER A 114 0.57 13.86 -12.71
N LEU A 115 0.68 13.60 -11.43
CA LEU A 115 1.71 14.16 -10.55
C LEU A 115 1.58 13.49 -9.19
N CYS A 116 1.99 12.22 -9.12
CA CYS A 116 2.47 11.68 -7.86
C CYS A 116 3.98 11.96 -7.82
N LEU A 117 4.34 13.19 -7.52
CA LEU A 117 5.69 13.56 -7.12
C LEU A 117 5.81 13.24 -5.64
N ILE A 118 6.08 11.96 -5.34
CA ILE A 118 6.65 11.61 -4.05
C ILE A 118 8.14 11.91 -4.19
N THR A 119 8.53 13.12 -3.82
CA THR A 119 9.93 13.43 -3.58
C THR A 119 10.30 12.72 -2.28
N VAL A 120 10.89 11.54 -2.38
CA VAL A 120 11.59 10.92 -1.28
C VAL A 120 12.87 11.73 -1.08
N ILE A 121 12.87 12.61 -0.09
CA ILE A 121 14.10 13.23 0.39
C ILE A 121 14.72 12.24 1.38
N LEU A 122 15.82 11.67 0.97
CA LEU A 122 16.71 10.87 1.81
C LEU A 122 17.41 11.78 2.83
#